data_deea9d9af00c0ad9bb531fecb7bf5058
#
_entry.id   deea9d9af00c0ad9bb531fecb7bf5058
#
_cell.length_a   1.000
_cell.length_b   1.000
_cell.length_c   1.000
_cell.angle_alpha   90.00
_cell.angle_beta   90.00
_cell.angle_gamma   90.00
#
_symmetry.space_group_name_H-M   'P 1'
#
loop_
_entity.id
_entity.type
_entity.pdbx_description
1 polymer ?
#
loop_
_entity_poly.entity_id
_entity_poly.type
_entity_poly.pdbx_seq_one_letter_code
_entity_poly.pdbx_strand_id
1 'polypeptide(L)'
;MDTHNDVAEKWNFTYSDCAAGPYSPLLTMSEYISNDTTIYPVVLPMTLKSMLDSYPQTMQRWKEEDFYTTEYLRIKASVDSMLLSKEYTTAEINKIIFEHFGGEGATMVRICDILNERALDAESEMTKALYDCFQRNDLTKGWSPKHPIYLYHSPCDRVVPCANADALLSSMGTELVTLNKSRQDEGHTESCVKWMLTQLKKNNK
;
A
#
# COMPACT_ATOMS: atom_id res chain seq x y z
N MET A 1 8.17 -13.37 -10.67
CA MET A 1 8.51 -14.47 -11.59
C MET A 1 9.27 -14.01 -12.82
N ASP A 2 8.94 -12.89 -13.45
CA ASP A 2 9.65 -12.42 -14.65
C ASP A 2 11.16 -12.16 -14.47
N THR A 3 11.60 -11.93 -13.26
CA THR A 3 13.01 -11.76 -12.92
C THR A 3 13.74 -13.07 -12.58
N HIS A 4 13.01 -14.18 -12.46
CA HIS A 4 13.51 -15.51 -12.11
C HIS A 4 13.12 -16.51 -13.19
N ASN A 5 13.93 -16.58 -14.27
CA ASN A 5 13.67 -17.41 -15.44
C ASN A 5 13.48 -18.88 -15.10
N ASP A 6 14.29 -19.43 -14.19
CA ASP A 6 14.21 -20.82 -13.71
C ASP A 6 12.87 -21.14 -13.07
N VAL A 7 12.30 -20.19 -12.31
CA VAL A 7 10.97 -20.36 -11.69
C VAL A 7 9.87 -20.22 -12.73
N ALA A 8 9.98 -19.25 -13.64
CA ALA A 8 9.00 -19.03 -14.70
C ALA A 8 8.90 -20.24 -15.64
N GLU A 9 10.03 -20.79 -16.07
CA GLU A 9 10.08 -22.00 -16.90
C GLU A 9 9.49 -23.22 -16.20
N LYS A 10 9.87 -23.46 -14.95
CA LYS A 10 9.37 -24.58 -14.14
C LYS A 10 7.85 -24.57 -13.99
N TRP A 11 7.25 -23.40 -13.81
CA TRP A 11 5.83 -23.23 -13.57
C TRP A 11 5.02 -22.88 -14.80
N ASN A 12 5.67 -22.83 -15.99
CA ASN A 12 5.04 -22.40 -17.26
C ASN A 12 4.30 -21.06 -17.08
N PHE A 13 4.98 -20.07 -16.48
CA PHE A 13 4.42 -18.76 -16.22
C PHE A 13 4.13 -18.04 -17.54
N THR A 14 2.89 -17.65 -17.76
CA THR A 14 2.42 -17.08 -19.03
C THR A 14 2.00 -15.64 -18.96
N TYR A 15 1.42 -15.19 -17.84
CA TYR A 15 0.98 -13.81 -17.63
C TYR A 15 0.71 -13.52 -16.15
N SER A 16 0.54 -12.24 -15.81
CA SER A 16 0.06 -11.78 -14.50
C SER A 16 -1.23 -10.98 -14.64
N ASP A 17 -2.18 -11.22 -13.75
CA ASP A 17 -3.35 -10.37 -13.51
C ASP A 17 -3.18 -9.67 -12.15
N CYS A 18 -3.09 -8.36 -12.14
CA CYS A 18 -2.82 -7.57 -10.95
C CYS A 18 -3.90 -6.52 -10.74
N ALA A 19 -4.55 -6.52 -9.58
CA ALA A 19 -5.57 -5.54 -9.25
C ALA A 19 -5.12 -4.64 -8.11
N ALA A 20 -5.29 -3.34 -8.27
CA ALA A 20 -5.11 -2.30 -7.25
C ALA A 20 -3.76 -2.36 -6.49
N GLY A 21 -2.67 -2.69 -7.17
CA GLY A 21 -1.35 -2.87 -6.57
C GLY A 21 -0.64 -1.55 -6.26
N PRO A 22 0.09 -1.48 -5.12
CA PRO A 22 0.96 -0.34 -4.77
C PRO A 22 2.33 -0.48 -5.45
N TYR A 23 2.37 -0.33 -6.77
CA TYR A 23 3.58 -0.57 -7.59
C TYR A 23 4.72 0.41 -7.29
N SER A 24 4.39 1.63 -6.85
CA SER A 24 5.33 2.60 -6.29
C SER A 24 4.90 2.94 -4.86
N PRO A 25 5.52 2.35 -3.83
CA PRO A 25 5.18 2.63 -2.45
C PRO A 25 5.36 4.10 -2.07
N LEU A 26 6.38 4.77 -2.62
CA LEU A 26 6.59 6.20 -2.38
C LEU A 26 5.43 7.03 -2.93
N LEU A 27 4.99 6.77 -4.17
CA LEU A 27 3.84 7.46 -4.75
C LEU A 27 2.57 7.19 -3.92
N THR A 28 2.34 5.93 -3.53
CA THR A 28 1.20 5.54 -2.69
C THR A 28 1.19 6.33 -1.39
N MET A 29 2.31 6.37 -0.68
CA MET A 29 2.40 7.05 0.61
C MET A 29 2.34 8.57 0.46
N SER A 30 2.96 9.14 -0.56
CA SER A 30 2.90 10.59 -0.81
C SER A 30 1.48 11.06 -1.07
N GLU A 31 0.72 10.36 -1.93
CA GLU A 31 -0.68 10.68 -2.17
C GLU A 31 -1.57 10.40 -0.95
N TYR A 32 -1.31 9.31 -0.24
CA TYR A 32 -2.04 8.96 0.97
C TYR A 32 -1.89 10.04 2.06
N ILE A 33 -0.66 10.50 2.31
CA ILE A 33 -0.35 11.54 3.30
C ILE A 33 -0.86 12.93 2.85
N SER A 34 -0.96 13.17 1.55
CA SER A 34 -1.51 14.44 1.02
C SER A 34 -3.00 14.62 1.31
N ASN A 35 -3.72 13.54 1.63
CA ASN A 35 -5.09 13.62 2.13
C ASN A 35 -5.07 13.94 3.62
N ASP A 36 -5.85 14.93 4.06
CA ASP A 36 -5.92 15.29 5.49
C ASP A 36 -6.45 14.16 6.37
N THR A 37 -7.28 13.28 5.81
CA THR A 37 -7.97 12.22 6.53
C THR A 37 -7.83 10.86 5.83
N THR A 38 -7.96 9.79 6.60
CA THR A 38 -7.98 8.42 6.08
C THR A 38 -9.11 7.58 6.68
N ILE A 39 -9.65 6.68 5.84
CA ILE A 39 -10.59 5.62 6.23
C ILE A 39 -9.88 4.28 6.47
N TYR A 40 -8.55 4.22 6.27
CA TYR A 40 -7.72 3.02 6.49
C TYR A 40 -6.47 3.33 7.31
N PRO A 41 -6.61 3.89 8.54
CA PRO A 41 -5.47 4.34 9.34
C PRO A 41 -4.46 3.25 9.66
N VAL A 42 -4.85 1.99 9.71
CA VAL A 42 -3.95 0.85 9.98
C VAL A 42 -2.84 0.69 8.93
N VAL A 43 -3.01 1.23 7.73
CA VAL A 43 -1.97 1.21 6.69
C VAL A 43 -0.70 1.91 7.14
N LEU A 44 -0.82 2.99 7.95
CA LEU A 44 0.33 3.75 8.43
C LEU A 44 1.25 2.89 9.33
N PRO A 45 0.78 2.32 10.46
CA PRO A 45 1.63 1.48 11.31
C PRO A 45 2.10 0.19 10.61
N MET A 46 1.25 -0.44 9.79
CA MET A 46 1.66 -1.62 9.03
C MET A 46 2.84 -1.33 8.10
N THR A 47 2.75 -0.24 7.34
CA THR A 47 3.79 0.13 6.37
C THR A 47 5.06 0.56 7.07
N LEU A 48 4.96 1.41 8.10
CA LEU A 48 6.11 1.89 8.86
C LEU A 48 6.86 0.74 9.50
N LYS A 49 6.15 -0.14 10.22
CA LYS A 49 6.74 -1.33 10.84
C LYS A 49 7.43 -2.21 9.79
N SER A 50 6.79 -2.46 8.66
CA SER A 50 7.36 -3.27 7.59
C SER A 50 8.66 -2.68 7.05
N MET A 51 8.76 -1.35 6.89
CA MET A 51 9.99 -0.69 6.42
C MET A 51 11.10 -0.74 7.47
N LEU A 52 10.78 -0.51 8.74
CA LEU A 52 11.75 -0.62 9.83
C LEU A 52 12.33 -2.05 9.96
N ASP A 53 11.47 -3.05 9.89
CA ASP A 53 11.88 -4.46 10.00
C ASP A 53 12.68 -4.91 8.75
N SER A 54 12.33 -4.44 7.55
CA SER A 54 12.98 -4.84 6.30
C SER A 54 14.28 -4.10 6.02
N TYR A 55 14.44 -2.88 6.53
CA TYR A 55 15.60 -2.01 6.28
C TYR A 55 16.27 -1.53 7.57
N PRO A 56 16.67 -2.44 8.49
CA PRO A 56 17.18 -2.06 9.80
C PRO A 56 18.44 -1.20 9.72
N GLN A 57 19.25 -1.34 8.67
CA GLN A 57 20.48 -0.54 8.50
C GLN A 57 20.18 0.91 8.09
N THR A 58 19.19 1.12 7.20
CA THR A 58 18.75 2.46 6.77
C THR A 58 18.03 3.16 7.91
N MET A 59 17.23 2.42 8.67
CA MET A 59 16.36 2.93 9.73
C MET A 59 16.97 2.88 11.13
N GLN A 60 18.26 2.47 11.28
CA GLN A 60 18.92 2.21 12.58
C GLN A 60 18.90 3.37 13.58
N ARG A 61 18.73 4.62 13.09
CA ARG A 61 18.69 5.85 13.94
C ARG A 61 17.29 6.14 14.49
N TRP A 62 16.28 5.43 13.99
CA TRP A 62 14.88 5.71 14.23
C TRP A 62 14.17 4.50 14.80
N LYS A 63 13.28 4.76 15.75
CA LYS A 63 12.33 3.78 16.26
C LYS A 63 10.95 4.07 15.68
N GLU A 64 10.09 3.08 15.69
CA GLU A 64 8.72 3.24 15.23
C GLU A 64 7.98 4.37 15.98
N GLU A 65 8.24 4.50 17.29
CA GLU A 65 7.66 5.52 18.15
C GLU A 65 8.03 6.95 17.75
N ASP A 66 9.19 7.14 17.08
CA ASP A 66 9.64 8.47 16.64
C ASP A 66 8.75 9.10 15.56
N PHE A 67 7.93 8.28 14.89
CA PHE A 67 7.02 8.73 13.82
C PHE A 67 5.63 9.12 14.31
N TYR A 68 5.24 8.69 15.50
CA TYR A 68 3.87 8.84 15.97
C TYR A 68 3.67 10.06 16.85
N THR A 69 2.42 10.50 16.93
CA THR A 69 1.99 11.47 17.95
C THR A 69 1.97 10.81 19.32
N THR A 70 2.10 11.61 20.38
CA THR A 70 1.95 11.14 21.76
C THR A 70 0.57 10.50 21.98
N GLU A 71 -0.45 10.98 21.31
CA GLU A 71 -1.81 10.46 21.43
C GLU A 71 -1.95 9.07 20.81
N TYR A 72 -1.39 8.86 19.61
CA TYR A 72 -1.40 7.52 18.99
C TYR A 72 -0.61 6.49 19.83
N LEU A 73 0.48 6.91 20.46
CA LEU A 73 1.30 6.02 21.30
C LEU A 73 0.52 5.42 22.47
N ARG A 74 -0.60 6.02 22.91
CA ARG A 74 -1.47 5.46 23.96
C ARG A 74 -2.18 4.18 23.53
N ILE A 75 -2.47 4.02 22.25
CA ILE A 75 -3.15 2.84 21.70
C ILE A 75 -2.23 1.93 20.91
N LYS A 76 -0.99 2.36 20.61
CA LYS A 76 -0.04 1.63 19.78
C LYS A 76 0.12 0.18 20.21
N ALA A 77 0.30 -0.09 21.50
CA ALA A 77 0.50 -1.45 22.00
C ALA A 77 -0.71 -2.37 21.70
N SER A 78 -1.93 -1.84 21.76
CA SER A 78 -3.14 -2.59 21.40
C SER A 78 -3.20 -2.84 19.89
N VAL A 79 -2.92 -1.82 19.08
CA VAL A 79 -2.89 -1.95 17.62
C VAL A 79 -1.83 -2.97 17.19
N ASP A 80 -0.63 -2.90 17.74
CA ASP A 80 0.48 -3.84 17.46
C ASP A 80 0.11 -5.27 17.82
N SER A 81 -0.50 -5.48 18.99
CA SER A 81 -0.95 -6.79 19.42
C SER A 81 -1.97 -7.40 18.46
N MET A 82 -2.93 -6.58 17.98
CA MET A 82 -3.92 -7.02 17.00
C MET A 82 -3.30 -7.35 15.64
N LEU A 83 -2.35 -6.53 15.18
CA LEU A 83 -1.61 -6.76 13.93
C LEU A 83 -0.78 -8.05 13.97
N LEU A 84 -0.09 -8.29 15.08
CA LEU A 84 0.81 -9.44 15.23
C LEU A 84 0.06 -10.75 15.44
N SER A 85 -1.08 -10.75 16.13
CA SER A 85 -1.88 -11.95 16.39
C SER A 85 -2.47 -12.55 15.11
N LYS A 86 -2.73 -11.71 14.09
CA LYS A 86 -3.43 -12.09 12.83
C LYS A 86 -4.85 -12.64 13.06
N GLU A 87 -5.44 -12.38 14.20
CA GLU A 87 -6.79 -12.81 14.56
C GLU A 87 -7.84 -11.77 14.23
N TYR A 88 -7.41 -10.53 13.96
CA TYR A 88 -8.28 -9.39 13.72
C TYR A 88 -8.25 -8.97 12.25
N THR A 89 -9.41 -8.57 11.76
CA THR A 89 -9.54 -7.97 10.43
C THR A 89 -9.03 -6.53 10.44
N THR A 90 -8.66 -6.01 9.28
CA THR A 90 -8.31 -4.60 9.10
C THR A 90 -9.42 -3.66 9.59
N ALA A 91 -10.69 -4.04 9.41
CA ALA A 91 -11.83 -3.25 9.86
C ALA A 91 -11.89 -3.13 11.39
N GLU A 92 -11.61 -4.22 12.13
CA GLU A 92 -11.60 -4.22 13.59
C GLU A 92 -10.44 -3.38 14.14
N ILE A 93 -9.27 -3.43 13.51
CA ILE A 93 -8.12 -2.61 13.92
C ILE A 93 -8.40 -1.13 13.63
N ASN A 94 -8.93 -0.81 12.45
CA ASN A 94 -9.31 0.56 12.11
C ASN A 94 -10.34 1.12 13.09
N LYS A 95 -11.31 0.30 13.52
CA LYS A 95 -12.33 0.72 14.49
C LYS A 95 -11.71 1.22 15.80
N ILE A 96 -10.71 0.54 16.34
CA ILE A 96 -9.99 0.98 17.55
C ILE A 96 -9.37 2.35 17.36
N ILE A 97 -8.73 2.57 16.20
CA ILE A 97 -8.10 3.85 15.89
C ILE A 97 -9.16 4.94 15.72
N PHE A 98 -10.25 4.65 15.01
CA PHE A 98 -11.37 5.59 14.82
C PHE A 98 -11.99 6.02 16.15
N GLU A 99 -12.33 5.05 17.00
CA GLU A 99 -12.96 5.32 18.29
C GLU A 99 -12.05 6.12 19.22
N HIS A 100 -10.73 5.89 19.16
CA HIS A 100 -9.78 6.64 19.97
C HIS A 100 -9.73 8.13 19.62
N PHE A 101 -9.73 8.47 18.32
CA PHE A 101 -9.57 9.85 17.87
C PHE A 101 -10.88 10.58 17.59
N GLY A 102 -11.91 9.87 17.16
CA GLY A 102 -13.18 10.48 16.73
C GLY A 102 -14.38 10.09 17.58
N GLY A 103 -14.20 9.20 18.57
CA GLY A 103 -15.28 8.68 19.40
C GLY A 103 -16.12 7.60 18.72
N GLU A 104 -17.16 7.16 19.40
CA GLU A 104 -18.06 6.10 18.93
C GLU A 104 -18.70 6.45 17.58
N GLY A 105 -18.63 5.52 16.64
CA GLY A 105 -19.21 5.68 15.30
C GLY A 105 -18.33 6.47 14.33
N ALA A 106 -17.14 6.92 14.71
CA ALA A 106 -16.20 7.52 13.77
C ALA A 106 -15.77 6.52 12.70
N THR A 107 -15.59 7.01 11.47
CA THR A 107 -15.23 6.20 10.29
C THR A 107 -14.00 6.72 9.56
N MET A 108 -13.37 7.77 10.07
CA MET A 108 -12.14 8.37 9.55
C MET A 108 -11.38 9.09 10.66
N VAL A 109 -10.09 9.26 10.44
CA VAL A 109 -9.20 10.05 11.31
C VAL A 109 -8.31 10.94 10.46
N ARG A 110 -7.76 12.01 11.05
CA ARG A 110 -6.75 12.83 10.39
C ARG A 110 -5.40 12.10 10.48
N ILE A 111 -4.62 12.22 9.44
CA ILE A 111 -3.28 11.60 9.39
C ILE A 111 -2.35 12.24 10.44
N CYS A 112 -2.47 13.54 10.67
CA CYS A 112 -1.72 14.25 11.71
C CYS A 112 -2.14 13.90 13.15
N ASP A 113 -3.22 13.18 13.37
CA ASP A 113 -3.55 12.60 14.68
C ASP A 113 -2.68 11.37 14.98
N ILE A 114 -2.22 10.66 13.94
CA ILE A 114 -1.39 9.45 14.03
C ILE A 114 0.10 9.77 13.88
N LEU A 115 0.47 10.43 12.78
CA LEU A 115 1.85 10.80 12.46
C LEU A 115 2.16 12.20 13.00
N ASN A 116 3.33 12.37 13.63
CA ASN A 116 3.78 13.65 14.11
C ASN A 116 4.29 14.56 12.98
N GLU A 117 4.49 15.84 13.27
CA GLU A 117 4.92 16.85 12.30
C GLU A 117 6.23 16.46 11.60
N ARG A 118 7.16 15.85 12.32
CA ARG A 118 8.44 15.42 11.77
C ARG A 118 8.29 14.29 10.77
N ALA A 119 7.37 13.34 11.01
CA ALA A 119 7.05 12.25 10.08
C ALA A 119 6.31 12.75 8.83
N LEU A 120 5.59 13.88 8.95
CA LEU A 120 4.89 14.53 7.85
C LEU A 120 5.78 15.50 7.07
N ASP A 121 6.93 15.92 7.62
CA ASP A 121 7.89 16.76 6.94
C ASP A 121 8.77 15.92 5.99
N ALA A 122 8.54 16.06 4.68
CA ALA A 122 9.31 15.39 3.65
C ALA A 122 10.81 15.75 3.66
N GLU A 123 11.19 16.89 4.24
CA GLU A 123 12.56 17.35 4.33
C GLU A 123 13.30 16.83 5.56
N SER A 124 12.59 16.24 6.53
CA SER A 124 13.22 15.65 7.71
C SER A 124 14.11 14.45 7.33
N GLU A 125 15.25 14.28 8.02
CA GLU A 125 16.13 13.12 7.79
C GLU A 125 15.42 11.79 8.02
N MET A 126 14.49 11.76 8.95
CA MET A 126 13.70 10.58 9.29
C MET A 126 12.79 10.17 8.13
N THR A 127 12.06 11.12 7.57
CA THR A 127 11.15 10.86 6.44
C THR A 127 11.93 10.56 5.17
N LYS A 128 13.07 11.22 4.93
CA LYS A 128 13.97 10.88 3.82
C LYS A 128 14.51 9.46 3.90
N ALA A 129 14.88 8.98 5.09
CA ALA A 129 15.31 7.59 5.28
C ALA A 129 14.17 6.59 4.99
N LEU A 130 12.95 6.89 5.42
CA LEU A 130 11.76 6.10 5.11
C LEU A 130 11.46 6.10 3.61
N TYR A 131 11.56 7.24 2.93
CA TYR A 131 11.36 7.35 1.49
C TYR A 131 12.41 6.58 0.69
N ASP A 132 13.67 6.52 1.15
CA ASP A 132 14.70 5.66 0.56
C ASP A 132 14.28 4.18 0.63
N CYS A 133 13.70 3.73 1.75
CA CYS A 133 13.16 2.38 1.86
C CYS A 133 12.01 2.12 0.87
N PHE A 134 11.10 3.08 0.68
CA PHE A 134 10.04 2.97 -0.31
C PHE A 134 10.57 2.88 -1.73
N GLN A 135 11.56 3.69 -2.08
CA GLN A 135 12.17 3.68 -3.41
C GLN A 135 12.82 2.34 -3.78
N ARG A 136 13.37 1.63 -2.79
CA ARG A 136 13.94 0.28 -2.99
C ARG A 136 12.88 -0.79 -3.29
N ASN A 137 11.62 -0.51 -2.98
CA ASN A 137 10.48 -1.37 -3.29
C ASN A 137 9.70 -0.91 -4.53
N ASP A 138 10.22 0.03 -5.28
CA ASP A 138 9.55 0.60 -6.46
C ASP A 138 9.60 -0.37 -7.65
N LEU A 139 8.45 -0.96 -7.96
CA LEU A 139 8.30 -1.88 -9.09
C LEU A 139 8.18 -1.17 -10.44
N THR A 140 8.20 0.16 -10.46
CA THR A 140 8.23 0.91 -11.72
C THR A 140 9.64 1.06 -12.29
N LYS A 141 10.67 0.46 -11.65
CA LYS A 141 12.08 0.64 -12.01
C LYS A 141 12.88 -0.66 -11.94
N GLY A 142 13.97 -0.71 -12.70
CA GLY A 142 15.02 -1.74 -12.54
C GLY A 142 14.72 -3.10 -13.15
N TRP A 143 13.60 -3.27 -13.87
CA TRP A 143 13.26 -4.50 -14.57
C TRP A 143 12.39 -4.21 -15.79
N SER A 144 12.18 -5.23 -16.63
CA SER A 144 11.24 -5.17 -17.75
C SER A 144 10.44 -6.47 -17.80
N PRO A 145 9.14 -6.41 -18.12
CA PRO A 145 8.31 -7.58 -18.23
C PRO A 145 8.76 -8.46 -19.40
N LYS A 146 8.69 -9.78 -19.23
CA LYS A 146 8.91 -10.79 -20.25
C LYS A 146 7.62 -11.49 -20.68
N HIS A 147 6.56 -11.29 -19.91
CA HIS A 147 5.24 -11.86 -20.12
C HIS A 147 4.18 -10.77 -19.96
N PRO A 148 3.00 -10.94 -20.55
CA PRO A 148 1.91 -9.97 -20.41
C PRO A 148 1.54 -9.70 -18.95
N ILE A 149 1.32 -8.43 -18.62
CA ILE A 149 0.82 -7.97 -17.33
C ILE A 149 -0.48 -7.21 -17.57
N TYR A 150 -1.55 -7.72 -16.99
CA TYR A 150 -2.86 -7.08 -17.05
C TYR A 150 -3.14 -6.40 -15.71
N LEU A 151 -3.20 -5.09 -15.74
CA LEU A 151 -3.50 -4.26 -14.59
C LEU A 151 -4.99 -3.92 -14.57
N TYR A 152 -5.56 -3.92 -13.38
CA TYR A 152 -6.89 -3.40 -13.12
C TYR A 152 -6.88 -2.46 -11.93
N HIS A 153 -7.44 -1.27 -12.07
CA HIS A 153 -7.45 -0.29 -10.99
C HIS A 153 -8.69 0.60 -11.04
N SER A 154 -9.23 0.92 -9.86
CA SER A 154 -10.31 1.88 -9.74
C SER A 154 -9.77 3.31 -9.62
N PRO A 155 -10.30 4.28 -10.39
CA PRO A 155 -9.99 5.69 -10.18
C PRO A 155 -10.46 6.23 -8.83
N CYS A 156 -11.40 5.54 -8.17
CA CYS A 156 -11.94 5.91 -6.85
C CYS A 156 -11.27 5.17 -5.69
N ASP A 157 -10.17 4.47 -5.94
CA ASP A 157 -9.41 3.79 -4.90
C ASP A 157 -8.73 4.81 -3.97
N ARG A 158 -9.16 4.81 -2.70
CA ARG A 158 -8.63 5.70 -1.64
C ARG A 158 -7.57 5.03 -0.77
N VAL A 159 -7.24 3.77 -1.04
CA VAL A 159 -6.21 3.01 -0.31
C VAL A 159 -4.92 3.00 -1.10
N VAL A 160 -5.01 2.60 -2.37
CA VAL A 160 -3.91 2.63 -3.33
C VAL A 160 -4.33 3.51 -4.50
N PRO A 161 -3.72 4.67 -4.68
CA PRO A 161 -4.07 5.59 -5.77
C PRO A 161 -3.91 4.95 -7.14
N CYS A 162 -4.86 5.18 -8.04
CA CYS A 162 -4.84 4.66 -9.42
C CYS A 162 -3.59 5.13 -10.19
N ALA A 163 -2.98 6.23 -9.80
CA ALA A 163 -1.71 6.72 -10.32
C ALA A 163 -0.57 5.70 -10.24
N ASN A 164 -0.64 4.72 -9.31
CA ASN A 164 0.30 3.60 -9.26
C ASN A 164 0.27 2.74 -10.53
N ALA A 165 -0.92 2.41 -11.02
CA ALA A 165 -1.07 1.63 -12.24
C ALA A 165 -0.66 2.45 -13.48
N ASP A 166 -0.95 3.75 -13.50
CA ASP A 166 -0.50 4.66 -14.55
C ASP A 166 1.05 4.77 -14.58
N ALA A 167 1.68 4.86 -13.40
CA ALA A 167 3.14 4.90 -13.28
C ALA A 167 3.80 3.62 -13.79
N LEU A 168 3.26 2.45 -13.43
CA LEU A 168 3.79 1.17 -13.93
C LEU A 168 3.63 1.06 -15.45
N LEU A 169 2.45 1.36 -15.99
CA LEU A 169 2.21 1.35 -17.43
C LEU A 169 3.17 2.29 -18.16
N SER A 170 3.33 3.52 -17.64
CA SER A 170 4.23 4.52 -18.26
C SER A 170 5.68 4.10 -18.25
N SER A 171 6.13 3.41 -17.20
CA SER A 171 7.53 2.96 -17.09
C SER A 171 7.85 1.71 -17.91
N MET A 172 6.89 0.79 -18.06
CA MET A 172 7.08 -0.49 -18.74
C MET A 172 6.65 -0.46 -20.22
N GLY A 173 5.88 0.55 -20.61
CA GLY A 173 5.30 0.66 -21.95
C GLY A 173 4.09 -0.25 -22.18
N THR A 174 3.47 -0.09 -23.34
CA THR A 174 2.19 -0.74 -23.68
C THR A 174 2.33 -2.07 -24.42
N GLU A 175 3.54 -2.51 -24.70
CA GLU A 175 3.77 -3.76 -25.46
C GLU A 175 3.31 -5.00 -24.65
N LEU A 176 3.73 -5.08 -23.39
CA LEU A 176 3.40 -6.21 -22.51
C LEU A 176 2.52 -5.80 -21.31
N VAL A 177 2.29 -4.50 -21.09
CA VAL A 177 1.47 -4.03 -19.95
C VAL A 177 0.19 -3.41 -20.46
N THR A 178 -0.93 -3.90 -19.99
CA THR A 178 -2.27 -3.37 -20.30
C THR A 178 -2.96 -2.93 -19.02
N LEU A 179 -3.48 -1.70 -19.00
CA LEU A 179 -4.25 -1.16 -17.87
C LEU A 179 -5.73 -1.06 -18.22
N ASN A 180 -6.56 -1.71 -17.42
CA ASN A 180 -8.01 -1.58 -17.43
C ASN A 180 -8.45 -0.79 -16.20
N LYS A 181 -9.06 0.37 -16.39
CA LYS A 181 -9.63 1.15 -15.29
C LYS A 181 -11.07 0.72 -15.04
N SER A 182 -11.44 0.60 -13.77
CA SER A 182 -12.82 0.29 -13.38
C SER A 182 -13.74 1.49 -13.61
N ARG A 183 -15.04 1.27 -13.39
CA ARG A 183 -16.01 2.36 -13.32
C ARG A 183 -15.77 3.20 -12.06
N GLN A 184 -16.17 4.48 -12.11
CA GLN A 184 -15.82 5.49 -11.11
C GLN A 184 -16.32 5.28 -9.68
N ASP A 185 -17.21 4.35 -9.44
CA ASP A 185 -17.88 4.14 -8.15
C ASP A 185 -17.35 2.94 -7.33
N GLU A 186 -16.30 2.28 -7.83
CA GLU A 186 -15.72 1.10 -7.17
C GLU A 186 -14.56 1.48 -6.23
N GLY A 187 -14.63 1.08 -4.96
CA GLY A 187 -13.53 1.21 -4.00
C GLY A 187 -12.44 0.14 -4.18
N HIS A 188 -11.41 0.20 -3.35
CA HIS A 188 -10.24 -0.71 -3.40
C HIS A 188 -10.64 -2.19 -3.41
N THR A 189 -11.28 -2.67 -2.35
CA THR A 189 -11.64 -4.08 -2.19
C THR A 189 -12.64 -4.53 -3.24
N GLU A 190 -13.63 -3.69 -3.55
CA GLU A 190 -14.68 -4.01 -4.53
C GLU A 190 -14.09 -4.22 -5.93
N SER A 191 -13.21 -3.33 -6.37
CA SER A 191 -12.53 -3.44 -7.66
C SER A 191 -11.64 -4.69 -7.74
N CYS A 192 -10.90 -5.02 -6.68
CA CYS A 192 -10.08 -6.24 -6.61
C CYS A 192 -10.92 -7.51 -6.73
N VAL A 193 -11.99 -7.62 -5.95
CA VAL A 193 -12.88 -8.80 -5.96
C VAL A 193 -13.56 -8.95 -7.32
N LYS A 194 -14.04 -7.87 -7.89
CA LYS A 194 -14.69 -7.88 -9.21
C LYS A 194 -13.74 -8.33 -10.31
N TRP A 195 -12.50 -7.83 -10.31
CA TRP A 195 -11.48 -8.26 -11.26
C TRP A 195 -11.18 -9.75 -11.11
N MET A 196 -10.92 -10.22 -9.89
CA MET A 196 -10.67 -11.63 -9.61
C MET A 196 -11.79 -12.53 -10.11
N LEU A 197 -13.04 -12.21 -9.81
CA LEU A 197 -14.20 -12.98 -10.28
C LEU A 197 -14.33 -12.97 -11.80
N THR A 198 -13.95 -11.89 -12.46
CA THR A 198 -13.96 -11.75 -13.92
C THR A 198 -12.93 -12.68 -14.54
N GLN A 199 -11.71 -12.75 -13.97
CA GLN A 199 -10.66 -13.65 -14.48
C GLN A 199 -10.99 -15.13 -14.25
N LEU A 200 -11.54 -15.48 -13.08
CA LEU A 200 -12.00 -16.84 -12.81
C LEU A 200 -13.07 -17.31 -13.81
N LYS A 201 -13.99 -16.43 -14.20
CA LYS A 201 -15.02 -16.77 -15.22
C LYS A 201 -14.45 -16.93 -16.63
N LYS A 202 -13.38 -16.21 -16.98
CA LYS A 202 -12.71 -16.35 -18.29
C LYS A 202 -11.93 -17.66 -18.38
N ASN A 203 -11.26 -18.05 -17.30
CA ASN A 203 -10.41 -19.25 -17.26
C ASN A 203 -11.19 -20.55 -17.11
N ASN A 204 -12.49 -20.49 -16.82
CA ASN A 204 -13.39 -21.67 -16.74
C ASN A 204 -14.20 -21.91 -18.02
N LYS A 205 -13.85 -21.24 -19.11
CA LYS A 205 -14.42 -21.48 -20.46
C LYS A 205 -13.36 -22.15 -21.34
#